data_c1667b4d9e6fdba5d27669e010e51508
#
_entry.id   c1667b4d9e6fdba5d27669e010e51508
#
_cell.length_a   1.000
_cell.length_b   1.000
_cell.length_c   1.000
_cell.angle_alpha   90.00
_cell.angle_beta   90.00
_cell.angle_gamma   90.00
#
_symmetry.space_group_name_H-M   'P 1'
#
loop_
_entity.id
_entity.type
_entity.pdbx_description
1 polymer ?
#
loop_
_entity_poly.entity_id
_entity_poly.type
_entity_poly.pdbx_seq_one_letter_code
_entity_poly.pdbx_strand_id
1 'polypeptide(L)'
;MLPIITYLDLETTGATPLRDRITEIALVRFENGIEVARWQTLVNPEKSIPAFIQQLTGIDNEMVANAPTFKEVPGILAKYLDGAVMVAHNVRFDHGFLKSEYRRLGHVLRQRVLCTVKISRSL
;
A
#
# COMPACT_ATOMS: atom_id res chain seq x y z
N MET A 1 21.23 -10.33 13.59
CA MET A 1 19.76 -10.41 13.62
C MET A 1 19.21 -9.83 12.32
N LEU A 2 18.32 -10.57 11.66
CA LEU A 2 17.69 -10.09 10.43
C LEU A 2 16.63 -9.04 10.77
N PRO A 3 16.48 -8.00 9.93
CA PRO A 3 15.44 -7.01 10.15
C PRO A 3 14.05 -7.63 9.94
N ILE A 4 13.05 -6.99 10.53
CA ILE A 4 11.66 -7.30 10.23
C ILE A 4 11.32 -6.52 8.95
N ILE A 5 10.77 -7.22 7.96
CA ILE A 5 10.47 -6.63 6.65
C ILE A 5 9.01 -6.88 6.32
N THR A 6 8.31 -5.82 5.91
CA THR A 6 6.97 -5.96 5.34
C THR A 6 7.02 -5.53 3.88
N TYR A 7 6.76 -6.47 2.99
CA TYR A 7 6.61 -6.20 1.57
C TYR A 7 5.21 -5.69 1.30
N LEU A 8 5.10 -4.63 0.52
CA LEU A 8 3.85 -3.96 0.23
C LEU A 8 3.66 -3.78 -1.26
N ASP A 9 2.42 -3.99 -1.72
CA ASP A 9 2.02 -3.69 -3.09
C ASP A 9 0.67 -3.02 -3.06
N LEU A 10 0.48 -1.98 -3.88
CA LEU A 10 -0.75 -1.20 -3.95
C LEU A 10 -1.30 -1.20 -5.37
N GLU A 11 -2.63 -1.19 -5.47
CA GLU A 11 -3.33 -0.80 -6.68
C GLU A 11 -4.05 0.52 -6.42
N THR A 12 -4.18 1.35 -7.45
CA THR A 12 -4.71 2.71 -7.32
C THR A 12 -5.62 3.07 -8.49
N THR A 13 -6.32 4.20 -8.36
CA THR A 13 -7.18 4.70 -9.45
C THR A 13 -6.40 5.39 -10.55
N GLY A 14 -5.11 5.65 -10.36
CA GLY A 14 -4.25 6.33 -11.33
C GLY A 14 -2.87 6.57 -10.77
N ALA A 15 -2.10 7.45 -11.39
CA ALA A 15 -0.68 7.63 -11.11
C ALA A 15 -0.36 8.83 -10.21
N THR A 16 -1.34 9.65 -9.84
CA THR A 16 -1.10 10.92 -9.14
C THR A 16 -1.60 10.87 -7.71
N PRO A 17 -0.71 10.76 -6.70
CA PRO A 17 -1.12 10.62 -5.29
C PRO A 17 -2.04 11.74 -4.77
N LEU A 18 -1.92 12.96 -5.29
CA LEU A 18 -2.77 14.06 -4.85
C LEU A 18 -4.21 13.94 -5.33
N ARG A 19 -4.45 13.23 -6.44
CA ARG A 19 -5.77 13.12 -7.06
C ARG A 19 -6.32 11.71 -7.03
N ASP A 20 -5.45 10.72 -7.05
CA ASP A 20 -5.86 9.33 -7.11
C ASP A 20 -5.84 8.68 -5.74
N ARG A 21 -6.52 7.56 -5.64
CA ARG A 21 -6.74 6.88 -4.37
C ARG A 21 -6.34 5.41 -4.48
N ILE A 22 -6.06 4.80 -3.35
CA ILE A 22 -5.74 3.37 -3.26
C ILE A 22 -7.00 2.53 -3.41
N THR A 23 -6.93 1.46 -4.21
CA THR A 23 -8.02 0.50 -4.42
C THR A 23 -7.74 -0.87 -3.82
N GLU A 24 -6.46 -1.20 -3.62
CA GLU A 24 -6.08 -2.49 -3.02
C GLU A 24 -4.76 -2.35 -2.28
N ILE A 25 -4.66 -3.06 -1.16
CA ILE A 25 -3.42 -3.18 -0.40
C ILE A 25 -3.13 -4.66 -0.22
N ALA A 26 -1.91 -5.09 -0.54
CA ALA A 26 -1.43 -6.43 -0.27
C ALA A 26 -0.09 -6.33 0.45
N LEU A 27 0.09 -7.10 1.51
CA LEU A 27 1.36 -7.11 2.23
C LEU A 27 1.69 -8.49 2.78
N VAL A 28 2.98 -8.70 3.00
CA VAL A 28 3.51 -9.90 3.63
C VAL A 28 4.63 -9.48 4.58
N ARG A 29 4.53 -9.93 5.83
CA ARG A 29 5.51 -9.61 6.88
C ARG A 29 6.42 -10.80 7.12
N PHE A 30 7.73 -10.55 7.14
CA PHE A 30 8.76 -11.53 7.44
C PHE A 30 9.52 -11.13 8.70
N GLU A 31 9.74 -12.10 9.58
CA GLU A 31 10.60 -11.95 10.75
C GLU A 31 11.64 -13.07 10.72
N ASN A 32 12.91 -12.72 10.80
CA ASN A 32 14.03 -13.67 10.68
C ASN A 32 13.96 -14.52 9.41
N GLY A 33 13.50 -13.92 8.31
CA GLY A 33 13.40 -14.61 7.02
C GLY A 33 12.20 -15.54 6.86
N ILE A 34 11.30 -15.56 7.85
CA ILE A 34 10.11 -16.43 7.85
C ILE A 34 8.87 -15.58 7.72
N GLU A 35 7.97 -15.96 6.81
CA GLU A 35 6.67 -15.29 6.69
C GLU A 35 5.84 -15.53 7.95
N VAL A 36 5.47 -14.43 8.63
CA VAL A 36 4.69 -14.52 9.87
C VAL A 36 3.29 -13.96 9.74
N ALA A 37 3.03 -13.15 8.71
CA ALA A 37 1.70 -12.57 8.49
C ALA A 37 1.53 -12.17 7.04
N ARG A 38 0.29 -12.24 6.58
CA ARG A 38 -0.10 -11.86 5.23
C ARG A 38 -1.48 -11.20 5.32
N TRP A 39 -1.67 -10.11 4.59
CA TRP A 39 -2.94 -9.42 4.57
C TRP A 39 -3.18 -8.78 3.22
N GLN A 40 -4.41 -8.83 2.78
CA GLN A 40 -4.83 -8.22 1.52
C GLN A 40 -6.26 -7.71 1.69
N THR A 41 -6.51 -6.51 1.19
CA THR A 41 -7.85 -5.94 1.19
C THR A 41 -8.07 -5.03 -0.01
N LEU A 42 -9.29 -5.04 -0.52
CA LEU A 42 -9.74 -3.98 -1.40
C LEU A 42 -10.03 -2.76 -0.53
N VAL A 43 -9.89 -1.58 -1.12
CA VAL A 43 -10.17 -0.30 -0.46
C VAL A 43 -11.12 0.48 -1.34
N ASN A 44 -12.18 1.03 -0.75
CA ASN A 44 -13.07 1.92 -1.48
C ASN A 44 -12.35 3.25 -1.70
N PRO A 45 -12.03 3.61 -2.96
CA PRO A 45 -11.27 4.83 -3.22
C PRO A 45 -12.09 6.10 -3.12
N GLU A 46 -13.40 5.98 -2.88
CA GLU A 46 -14.34 7.10 -2.79
C GLU A 46 -14.37 7.97 -4.04
N LYS A 47 -14.03 7.37 -5.18
CA LYS A 47 -14.12 7.98 -6.50
C LYS A 47 -14.23 6.88 -7.55
N SER A 48 -14.65 7.27 -8.74
CA SER A 48 -14.75 6.31 -9.85
C SER A 48 -13.37 5.87 -10.33
N ILE A 49 -13.24 4.60 -10.66
CA ILE A 49 -12.02 4.04 -11.24
C ILE A 49 -12.11 4.19 -12.77
N PRO A 50 -11.12 4.84 -13.41
CA PRO A 50 -11.12 4.96 -14.88
C PRO A 50 -11.17 3.60 -15.57
N ALA A 51 -11.87 3.52 -16.70
CA ALA A 51 -12.07 2.25 -17.39
C ALA A 51 -10.76 1.52 -17.73
N PHE A 52 -9.73 2.25 -18.18
CA PHE A 52 -8.46 1.63 -18.53
C PHE A 52 -7.71 1.11 -17.29
N ILE A 53 -7.90 1.75 -16.14
CA ILE A 53 -7.33 1.27 -14.87
C ILE A 53 -8.05 0.00 -14.43
N GLN A 54 -9.36 -0.07 -14.61
CA GLN A 54 -10.12 -1.29 -14.33
C GLN A 54 -9.60 -2.47 -15.14
N GLN A 55 -9.30 -2.25 -16.42
CA GLN A 55 -8.72 -3.28 -17.27
C GLN A 55 -7.31 -3.68 -16.82
N LEU A 56 -6.51 -2.69 -16.44
CA LEU A 56 -5.12 -2.91 -16.04
C LEU A 56 -5.02 -3.69 -14.73
N THR A 57 -5.84 -3.35 -13.74
CA THR A 57 -5.76 -3.90 -12.39
C THR A 57 -6.71 -5.07 -12.16
N GLY A 58 -7.77 -5.18 -12.96
CA GLY A 58 -8.83 -6.15 -12.74
C GLY A 58 -9.81 -5.74 -11.64
N ILE A 59 -9.69 -4.53 -11.11
CA ILE A 59 -10.54 -4.01 -10.03
C ILE A 59 -11.53 -3.00 -10.61
N ASP A 60 -12.83 -3.27 -10.45
CA ASP A 60 -13.88 -2.37 -10.94
C ASP A 60 -14.60 -1.65 -9.79
N ASN A 61 -15.47 -0.71 -10.16
CA ASN A 61 -16.20 0.10 -9.18
C ASN A 61 -17.11 -0.75 -8.28
N GLU A 62 -17.66 -1.81 -8.80
CA GLU A 62 -18.56 -2.67 -8.03
C GLU A 62 -17.81 -3.43 -6.95
N MET A 63 -16.61 -3.92 -7.26
CA MET A 63 -15.77 -4.67 -6.31
C MET A 63 -15.42 -3.86 -5.08
N VAL A 64 -15.19 -2.56 -5.23
CA VAL A 64 -14.76 -1.69 -4.13
C VAL A 64 -15.91 -0.95 -3.44
N ALA A 65 -17.13 -1.05 -3.96
CA ALA A 65 -18.27 -0.30 -3.43
C ALA A 65 -18.55 -0.61 -1.96
N ASN A 66 -18.36 -1.85 -1.54
CA ASN A 66 -18.59 -2.29 -0.18
C ASN A 66 -17.30 -2.55 0.61
N ALA A 67 -16.16 -2.17 0.03
CA ALA A 67 -14.87 -2.31 0.71
C ALA A 67 -14.70 -1.20 1.76
N PRO A 68 -13.81 -1.40 2.76
CA PRO A 68 -13.52 -0.35 3.72
C PRO A 68 -12.87 0.84 3.02
N THR A 69 -13.14 2.04 3.53
CA THR A 69 -12.42 3.23 3.07
C THR A 69 -11.07 3.28 3.76
N PHE A 70 -10.15 4.09 3.26
CA PHE A 70 -8.81 4.16 3.82
C PHE A 70 -8.81 4.62 5.29
N LYS A 71 -9.85 5.29 5.75
CA LYS A 71 -10.01 5.68 7.15
C LYS A 71 -9.85 4.50 8.11
N GLU A 72 -10.23 3.30 7.70
CA GLU A 72 -10.18 2.11 8.53
C GLU A 72 -8.84 1.37 8.43
N VAL A 73 -7.99 1.77 7.50
CA VAL A 73 -6.76 1.05 7.17
C VAL A 73 -5.60 1.32 8.14
N PRO A 74 -5.33 2.57 8.58
CA PRO A 74 -4.13 2.84 9.38
C PRO A 74 -4.00 2.02 10.65
N GLY A 75 -5.11 1.78 11.35
CA GLY A 75 -5.09 0.97 12.58
C GLY A 75 -4.69 -0.48 12.34
N ILE A 76 -5.15 -1.05 11.22
CA ILE A 76 -4.81 -2.42 10.84
C ILE A 76 -3.37 -2.45 10.30
N LEU A 77 -3.04 -1.51 9.43
CA LEU A 77 -1.73 -1.44 8.79
C LEU A 77 -0.60 -1.29 9.82
N ALA A 78 -0.84 -0.53 10.89
CA ALA A 78 0.13 -0.33 11.96
C ALA A 78 0.61 -1.64 12.56
N LYS A 79 -0.26 -2.65 12.67
CA LYS A 79 0.09 -3.95 13.22
C LYS A 79 1.10 -4.69 12.35
N TYR A 80 0.99 -4.55 11.03
CA TYR A 80 1.86 -5.23 10.08
C TYR A 80 3.16 -4.48 9.82
N LEU A 81 3.19 -3.18 10.13
CA LEU A 81 4.37 -2.34 9.92
C LEU A 81 5.18 -2.11 11.20
N ASP A 82 4.66 -2.51 12.37
CA ASP A 82 5.32 -2.28 13.65
C ASP A 82 6.71 -2.89 13.69
N GLY A 83 7.71 -2.04 13.92
CA GLY A 83 9.11 -2.47 13.98
C GLY A 83 9.70 -2.93 12.66
N ALA A 84 8.96 -2.83 11.56
CA ALA A 84 9.39 -3.34 10.26
C ALA A 84 9.94 -2.24 9.36
N VAL A 85 10.80 -2.66 8.43
CA VAL A 85 11.14 -1.84 7.27
C VAL A 85 10.15 -2.19 6.18
N MET A 86 9.49 -1.20 5.61
CA MET A 86 8.56 -1.40 4.50
C MET A 86 9.33 -1.45 3.19
N VAL A 87 9.11 -2.49 2.40
CA VAL A 87 9.74 -2.65 1.09
C VAL A 87 8.65 -2.65 0.04
N ALA A 88 8.80 -1.79 -0.97
CA ALA A 88 7.87 -1.68 -2.08
C ALA A 88 8.63 -1.83 -3.40
N HIS A 89 7.94 -2.35 -4.41
CA HIS A 89 8.54 -2.48 -5.75
C HIS A 89 8.91 -1.11 -6.33
N ASN A 90 8.06 -0.12 -6.14
CA ASN A 90 8.32 1.26 -6.53
C ASN A 90 8.02 2.17 -5.35
N VAL A 91 9.04 2.47 -4.53
CA VAL A 91 8.84 3.20 -3.27
C VAL A 91 8.27 4.61 -3.48
N ARG A 92 8.63 5.28 -4.58
CA ARG A 92 8.09 6.62 -4.86
C ARG A 92 6.59 6.57 -5.07
N PHE A 93 6.13 5.57 -5.80
CA PHE A 93 4.72 5.38 -6.09
C PHE A 93 3.96 4.96 -4.85
N ASP A 94 4.31 3.81 -4.27
CA ASP A 94 3.57 3.24 -3.15
C ASP A 94 3.64 4.11 -1.90
N HIS A 95 4.83 4.59 -1.56
CA HIS A 95 5.02 5.46 -0.40
C HIS A 95 4.30 6.80 -0.57
N GLY A 96 4.35 7.36 -1.79
CA GLY A 96 3.65 8.61 -2.10
C GLY A 96 2.15 8.50 -1.92
N PHE A 97 1.56 7.38 -2.34
CA PHE A 97 0.14 7.12 -2.16
C PHE A 97 -0.22 6.94 -0.69
N LEU A 98 0.56 6.18 0.06
CA LEU A 98 0.33 6.02 1.50
C LEU A 98 0.42 7.34 2.25
N LYS A 99 1.45 8.14 1.97
CA LYS A 99 1.60 9.47 2.59
C LYS A 99 0.40 10.35 2.31
N SER A 100 -0.07 10.36 1.07
CA SER A 100 -1.20 11.17 0.65
C SER A 100 -2.49 10.74 1.35
N GLU A 101 -2.72 9.43 1.45
CA GLU A 101 -3.90 8.90 2.16
C GLU A 101 -3.86 9.24 3.65
N TYR A 102 -2.71 9.08 4.29
CA TYR A 102 -2.53 9.44 5.70
C TYR A 102 -2.77 10.93 5.92
N ARG A 103 -2.24 11.78 5.02
CA ARG A 103 -2.43 13.23 5.11
C ARG A 103 -3.90 13.61 5.03
N ARG A 104 -4.69 12.94 4.17
CA ARG A 104 -6.13 13.20 4.07
C ARG A 104 -6.86 12.93 5.37
N LEU A 105 -6.33 12.02 6.19
CA LEU A 105 -6.89 11.69 7.51
C LEU A 105 -6.33 12.57 8.63
N GLY A 106 -5.44 13.50 8.31
CA GLY A 106 -4.78 14.34 9.31
C GLY A 106 -3.64 13.64 10.04
N HIS A 107 -3.11 12.56 9.47
CA HIS A 107 -2.03 11.78 10.06
C HIS A 107 -0.73 11.93 9.27
N VAL A 108 0.40 11.59 9.91
CA VAL A 108 1.70 11.55 9.28
C VAL A 108 2.19 10.10 9.25
N LEU A 109 2.55 9.61 8.06
CA LEU A 109 3.14 8.29 7.92
C LEU A 109 4.62 8.37 8.28
N ARG A 110 5.04 7.64 9.33
CA ARG A 110 6.42 7.60 9.80
C ARG A 110 6.93 6.17 9.69
N GLN A 111 7.23 5.75 8.48
CA GLN A 111 7.66 4.39 8.23
C GLN A 111 8.96 4.41 7.42
N ARG A 112 9.92 3.56 7.83
CA ARG A 112 11.14 3.35 7.05
C ARG A 112 10.77 2.55 5.80
N VAL A 113 11.22 3.02 4.64
CA VAL A 113 10.87 2.40 3.35
C VAL A 113 12.12 2.14 2.53
N LEU A 114 12.09 1.02 1.81
CA LEU A 114 13.11 0.67 0.81
C LEU A 114 12.40 0.26 -0.47
N CYS A 115 13.06 0.51 -1.60
CA CYS A 115 12.54 0.13 -2.92
C CYS A 115 13.36 -1.03 -3.47
N THR A 116 12.71 -2.14 -3.83
CA THR A 116 13.42 -3.30 -4.36
C THR A 116 14.15 -3.00 -5.67
N VAL A 117 13.57 -2.16 -6.52
CA VAL A 117 14.23 -1.75 -7.77
C VAL A 117 15.52 -0.98 -7.45
N LYS A 118 15.47 -0.09 -6.46
CA LYS A 118 16.60 0.71 -6.06
C LYS A 118 17.70 -0.15 -5.42
N ILE A 119 17.30 -1.12 -4.62
CA ILE A 119 18.22 -2.08 -4.01
C ILE A 119 18.94 -2.89 -5.09
N SER A 120 18.20 -3.40 -6.07
CA SER A 120 18.78 -4.15 -7.17
C SER A 120 19.82 -3.36 -7.94
N ARG A 121 19.59 -2.07 -8.13
CA ARG A 121 20.54 -1.19 -8.82
C ARG A 121 21.78 -0.89 -8.00
N SER A 122 21.67 -1.00 -6.70
CA SER A 122 22.80 -0.75 -5.79
C SER A 122 23.74 -1.94 -5.68
N LEU A 123 23.28 -3.09 -6.08
CA LEU A 123 24.08 -4.31 -6.05
C LEU A 123 24.79 -4.51 -7.38
#